data_7bfd41f271cdae36a8e3d480e5fc298e
#
_entry.id   7bfd41f271cdae36a8e3d480e5fc298e
#
_cell.length_a   1.000
_cell.length_b   1.000
_cell.length_c   1.000
_cell.angle_alpha   90.00
_cell.angle_beta   90.00
_cell.angle_gamma   90.00
#
_symmetry.space_group_name_H-M   'P 1'
#
loop_
_entity.id
_entity.type
_entity.pdbx_description
1 polymer ?
#
loop_
_entity_poly.entity_id
_entity_poly.type
_entity_poly.pdbx_seq_one_letter_code
_entity_poly.pdbx_strand_id
1 'polypeptide(L)'
;MHIPVLVEEVIEYLNPQPGENFVDGTCGAAGHTLAILEKNYPDGKVMCFDWDSESLDRAKKIVGDKEGNLLERTIFINDSYANLKKNTVENNFGPINGILVDLGFSSDQLGASGRGFSFLKDEPLDMRYSQSNDLPAREIINHWQKDEIEKIIKEYGEEPWARKISEAIVSFRKVKTILTTKELLNVIAAAIPQKLQHARIHFATRTFQALRIAVNDELGNLQRFLPAAVDVLSDGGRLAVISFHSLEDRIVKNFFREQVKAEQGKILTKKPIIAGEAEIQVNPRSRSAKLRVFKKA
;
A
#
# COMPACT_ATOMS: atom_id res chain seq x y z
N MET A 1 -10.64 15.72 -4.16
CA MET A 1 -10.50 15.32 -2.75
C MET A 1 -10.26 13.82 -2.73
N HIS A 2 -9.30 13.32 -1.98
CA HIS A 2 -9.07 11.88 -1.84
C HIS A 2 -10.17 11.29 -0.97
N ILE A 3 -10.86 10.25 -1.48
CA ILE A 3 -11.86 9.51 -0.71
C ILE A 3 -11.16 8.24 -0.21
N PRO A 4 -11.01 8.05 1.11
CA PRO A 4 -10.42 6.84 1.64
C PRO A 4 -11.33 5.63 1.35
N VAL A 5 -10.72 4.45 1.19
CA VAL A 5 -11.42 3.23 0.76
C VAL A 5 -11.99 2.49 1.97
N LEU A 6 -13.24 1.99 1.88
CA LEU A 6 -13.87 1.14 2.91
C LEU A 6 -13.88 1.77 4.32
N VAL A 7 -14.06 3.11 4.43
CA VAL A 7 -13.96 3.82 5.72
C VAL A 7 -14.97 3.31 6.74
N GLU A 8 -16.21 3.13 6.33
CA GLU A 8 -17.29 2.69 7.22
C GLU A 8 -16.98 1.29 7.76
N GLU A 9 -16.56 0.38 6.91
CA GLU A 9 -16.21 -0.99 7.28
C GLU A 9 -14.94 -1.03 8.15
N VAL A 10 -13.94 -0.18 7.85
CA VAL A 10 -12.74 -0.07 8.70
C VAL A 10 -13.13 0.37 10.11
N ILE A 11 -13.95 1.41 10.25
CA ILE A 11 -14.41 1.90 11.56
C ILE A 11 -15.27 0.88 12.26
N GLU A 12 -16.18 0.22 11.57
CA GLU A 12 -17.01 -0.86 12.14
C GLU A 12 -16.15 -1.99 12.73
N TYR A 13 -15.17 -2.46 11.95
CA TYR A 13 -14.34 -3.59 12.36
C TYR A 13 -13.23 -3.22 13.35
N LEU A 14 -12.61 -2.06 13.24
CA LEU A 14 -11.67 -1.55 14.25
C LEU A 14 -12.41 -1.18 15.53
N ASN A 15 -13.65 -0.67 15.43
CA ASN A 15 -14.53 -0.29 16.54
C ASN A 15 -13.81 0.59 17.58
N PRO A 16 -13.30 1.76 17.19
CA PRO A 16 -12.58 2.64 18.11
C PRO A 16 -13.49 3.10 19.26
N GLN A 17 -12.97 3.01 20.51
CA GLN A 17 -13.67 3.52 21.69
C GLN A 17 -12.99 4.80 22.20
N PRO A 18 -13.72 5.65 22.94
CA PRO A 18 -13.13 6.84 23.56
C PRO A 18 -11.87 6.54 24.37
N GLY A 19 -10.81 7.30 24.15
CA GLY A 19 -9.53 7.16 24.85
C GLY A 19 -8.58 6.08 24.30
N GLU A 20 -9.01 5.27 23.34
CA GLU A 20 -8.16 4.22 22.74
C GLU A 20 -7.15 4.79 21.73
N ASN A 21 -5.98 4.14 21.64
CA ASN A 21 -4.92 4.53 20.73
C ASN A 21 -4.84 3.60 19.51
N PHE A 22 -4.58 4.21 18.35
CA PHE A 22 -4.53 3.50 17.08
C PHE A 22 -3.25 3.83 16.31
N VAL A 23 -2.90 2.95 15.38
CA VAL A 23 -1.86 3.20 14.39
C VAL A 23 -2.51 3.18 13.00
N ASP A 24 -2.24 4.21 12.21
CA ASP A 24 -2.48 4.26 10.77
C ASP A 24 -1.13 4.13 10.07
N GLY A 25 -0.83 2.93 9.56
CA GLY A 25 0.46 2.62 8.92
C GLY A 25 0.63 3.23 7.53
N THR A 26 -0.43 3.88 7.00
CA THR A 26 -0.49 4.42 5.63
C THR A 26 -1.33 5.69 5.60
N CYS A 27 -0.82 6.73 6.26
CA CYS A 27 -1.57 7.96 6.52
C CYS A 27 -2.16 8.62 5.26
N GLY A 28 -1.38 8.71 4.18
CA GLY A 28 -1.81 9.33 2.92
C GLY A 28 -2.36 10.74 3.13
N ALA A 29 -3.65 10.92 2.81
CA ALA A 29 -4.39 12.17 3.03
C ALA A 29 -5.12 12.21 4.40
N ALA A 30 -4.74 11.38 5.36
CA ALA A 30 -5.31 11.28 6.70
C ALA A 30 -6.81 10.95 6.78
N GLY A 31 -7.39 10.36 5.74
CA GLY A 31 -8.84 10.10 5.74
C GLY A 31 -9.27 9.09 6.79
N HIS A 32 -8.61 7.95 6.88
CA HIS A 32 -8.83 6.95 7.92
C HIS A 32 -8.44 7.46 9.31
N THR A 33 -7.29 8.16 9.40
CA THR A 33 -6.83 8.81 10.63
C THR A 33 -7.91 9.72 11.23
N LEU A 34 -8.52 10.60 10.42
CA LEU A 34 -9.59 11.50 10.87
C LEU A 34 -10.82 10.74 11.34
N ALA A 35 -11.23 9.69 10.62
CA ALA A 35 -12.35 8.86 11.01
C ALA A 35 -12.12 8.14 12.34
N ILE A 36 -10.89 7.69 12.61
CA ILE A 36 -10.50 7.07 13.88
C ILE A 36 -10.49 8.13 14.99
N LEU A 37 -9.89 9.32 14.76
CA LEU A 37 -9.80 10.42 15.74
C LEU A 37 -11.17 10.95 16.17
N GLU A 38 -12.16 10.90 15.26
CA GLU A 38 -13.54 11.25 15.59
C GLU A 38 -14.15 10.27 16.60
N LYS A 39 -13.88 8.96 16.43
CA LYS A 39 -14.50 7.91 17.26
C LYS A 39 -13.79 7.71 18.60
N ASN A 40 -12.46 7.92 18.66
CA ASN A 40 -11.69 7.76 19.90
C ASN A 40 -11.58 9.05 20.73
N TYR A 41 -12.35 10.10 20.40
CA TYR A 41 -12.45 11.33 21.20
C TYR A 41 -12.90 11.01 22.65
N PRO A 42 -12.45 11.75 23.72
CA PRO A 42 -11.63 12.98 23.58
C PRO A 42 -10.12 12.77 23.60
N ASP A 43 -9.59 11.70 24.21
CA ASP A 43 -8.16 11.61 24.57
C ASP A 43 -7.39 10.58 23.74
N GLY A 44 -8.09 9.76 22.95
CA GLY A 44 -7.48 8.73 22.12
C GLY A 44 -6.57 9.34 21.06
N LYS A 45 -5.42 8.70 20.81
CA LYS A 45 -4.38 9.19 19.90
C LYS A 45 -4.25 8.28 18.67
N VAL A 46 -3.68 8.84 17.60
CA VAL A 46 -3.32 8.07 16.40
C VAL A 46 -1.84 8.34 16.05
N MET A 47 -1.07 7.27 15.85
CA MET A 47 0.26 7.34 15.27
C MET A 47 0.16 7.04 13.78
N CYS A 48 0.54 8.01 12.96
CA CYS A 48 0.42 7.98 11.50
C CYS A 48 1.76 7.78 10.83
N PHE A 49 1.86 6.78 9.97
CA PHE A 49 3.04 6.53 9.15
C PHE A 49 2.78 6.93 7.70
N ASP A 50 3.77 7.53 7.08
CA ASP A 50 3.86 7.61 5.63
C ASP A 50 5.33 7.64 5.20
N TRP A 51 5.65 6.89 4.15
CA TRP A 51 7.00 6.84 3.60
C TRP A 51 7.32 8.06 2.73
N ASP A 52 6.28 8.71 2.20
CA ASP A 52 6.38 9.93 1.42
C ASP A 52 6.22 11.15 2.35
N SER A 53 7.33 11.89 2.57
CA SER A 53 7.32 13.09 3.40
C SER A 53 6.34 14.16 2.94
N GLU A 54 6.15 14.31 1.61
CA GLU A 54 5.19 15.26 1.06
C GLU A 54 3.74 14.86 1.39
N SER A 55 3.44 13.56 1.39
CA SER A 55 2.12 13.04 1.83
C SER A 55 1.90 13.33 3.31
N LEU A 56 2.92 13.11 4.14
CA LEU A 56 2.85 13.37 5.57
C LEU A 56 2.65 14.84 5.90
N ASP A 57 3.32 15.76 5.19
CA ASP A 57 3.14 17.19 5.38
C ASP A 57 1.74 17.66 4.96
N ARG A 58 1.18 17.08 3.89
CA ARG A 58 -0.23 17.32 3.52
C ARG A 58 -1.18 16.80 4.59
N ALA A 59 -0.93 15.59 5.13
CA ALA A 59 -1.73 15.01 6.20
C ALA A 59 -1.74 15.89 7.45
N LYS A 60 -0.56 16.38 7.88
CA LYS A 60 -0.43 17.33 9.01
C LYS A 60 -1.29 18.57 8.80
N LYS A 61 -1.26 19.15 7.59
CA LYS A 61 -2.06 20.31 7.27
C LYS A 61 -3.56 20.00 7.34
N ILE A 62 -3.99 18.88 6.72
CA ILE A 62 -5.41 18.46 6.71
C ILE A 62 -5.92 18.22 8.13
N VAL A 63 -5.14 17.56 8.99
CA VAL A 63 -5.49 17.32 10.39
C VAL A 63 -5.52 18.65 11.18
N GLY A 64 -4.57 19.55 10.92
CA GLY A 64 -4.48 20.84 11.58
C GLY A 64 -5.60 21.83 11.22
N ASP A 65 -6.14 21.70 10.00
CA ASP A 65 -7.27 22.54 9.55
C ASP A 65 -8.63 22.09 10.15
N LYS A 66 -8.65 21.00 10.92
CA LYS A 66 -9.85 20.49 11.60
C LYS A 66 -9.95 21.02 13.03
N GLU A 67 -11.17 21.27 13.48
CA GLU A 67 -11.46 21.64 14.86
C GLU A 67 -11.14 20.48 15.84
N GLY A 68 -10.85 20.79 17.10
CA GLY A 68 -10.79 19.82 18.19
C GLY A 68 -9.40 19.29 18.54
N ASN A 69 -8.33 20.09 18.39
CA ASN A 69 -6.94 19.76 18.82
C ASN A 69 -6.42 18.42 18.26
N LEU A 70 -6.83 18.07 17.04
CA LEU A 70 -6.48 16.77 16.46
C LEU A 70 -4.98 16.60 16.24
N LEU A 71 -4.23 17.70 16.01
CA LEU A 71 -2.76 17.66 15.90
C LEU A 71 -2.11 17.16 17.19
N GLU A 72 -2.59 17.54 18.37
CA GLU A 72 -2.04 17.12 19.66
C GLU A 72 -2.30 15.63 19.93
N ARG A 73 -3.31 15.07 19.25
CA ARG A 73 -3.69 13.66 19.33
C ARG A 73 -3.10 12.82 18.19
N THR A 74 -2.28 13.43 17.32
CA THR A 74 -1.70 12.74 16.16
C THR A 74 -0.17 12.81 16.20
N ILE A 75 0.48 11.65 16.12
CA ILE A 75 1.94 11.54 15.99
C ILE A 75 2.26 11.16 14.55
N PHE A 76 3.00 12.00 13.83
CA PHE A 76 3.35 11.77 12.43
C PHE A 76 4.76 11.23 12.31
N ILE A 77 4.91 10.09 11.68
CA ILE A 77 6.17 9.35 11.51
C ILE A 77 6.48 9.22 10.02
N ASN A 78 7.59 9.85 9.59
CA ASN A 78 8.09 9.67 8.22
C ASN A 78 8.99 8.44 8.15
N ASP A 79 8.37 7.27 8.11
CA ASP A 79 9.05 5.97 8.03
C ASP A 79 8.12 4.93 7.42
N SER A 80 8.69 3.77 7.08
CA SER A 80 7.90 2.60 6.67
C SER A 80 7.12 2.02 7.85
N TYR A 81 5.88 1.62 7.61
CA TYR A 81 5.10 0.85 8.58
C TYR A 81 5.78 -0.47 9.00
N ALA A 82 6.72 -0.99 8.21
CA ALA A 82 7.54 -2.14 8.58
C ALA A 82 8.39 -1.89 9.84
N ASN A 83 8.66 -0.62 10.17
CA ASN A 83 9.40 -0.21 11.36
C ASN A 83 8.48 0.14 12.54
N LEU A 84 7.22 -0.32 12.51
CA LEU A 84 6.20 -0.04 13.52
C LEU A 84 6.72 -0.25 14.95
N LYS A 85 7.26 -1.43 15.27
CA LYS A 85 7.72 -1.78 16.62
C LYS A 85 8.81 -0.83 17.14
N LYS A 86 9.76 -0.45 16.29
CA LYS A 86 10.79 0.51 16.62
C LYS A 86 10.17 1.87 16.97
N ASN A 87 9.32 2.38 16.09
CA ASN A 87 8.73 3.71 16.25
C ASN A 87 7.77 3.80 17.45
N THR A 88 7.03 2.75 17.76
CA THR A 88 6.16 2.73 18.94
C THR A 88 6.95 2.80 20.23
N VAL A 89 8.11 2.12 20.31
CA VAL A 89 9.01 2.18 21.47
C VAL A 89 9.67 3.55 21.59
N GLU A 90 10.24 4.09 20.51
CA GLU A 90 10.94 5.39 20.49
C GLU A 90 10.02 6.56 20.87
N ASN A 91 8.74 6.49 20.53
CA ASN A 91 7.73 7.51 20.85
C ASN A 91 6.94 7.19 22.14
N ASN A 92 7.29 6.13 22.87
CA ASN A 92 6.55 5.68 24.05
C ASN A 92 5.03 5.62 23.81
N PHE A 93 4.64 5.06 22.64
CA PHE A 93 3.26 5.02 22.17
C PHE A 93 2.58 3.68 22.49
N GLY A 94 1.56 3.74 23.32
CA GLY A 94 0.72 2.58 23.72
C GLY A 94 -0.14 2.92 24.93
N PRO A 95 -1.04 2.02 25.32
CA PRO A 95 -1.40 0.74 24.67
C PRO A 95 -2.00 0.95 23.27
N ILE A 96 -1.85 -0.02 22.36
CA ILE A 96 -2.35 0.06 20.98
C ILE A 96 -3.57 -0.85 20.84
N ASN A 97 -4.74 -0.24 20.62
CA ASN A 97 -6.03 -0.94 20.57
C ASN A 97 -6.41 -1.36 19.13
N GLY A 98 -5.82 -0.68 18.13
CA GLY A 98 -6.01 -1.07 16.74
C GLY A 98 -4.95 -0.54 15.81
N ILE A 99 -4.75 -1.27 14.72
CA ILE A 99 -3.79 -0.93 13.67
C ILE A 99 -4.50 -1.07 12.33
N LEU A 100 -4.33 -0.07 11.47
CA LEU A 100 -4.77 -0.07 10.08
C LEU A 100 -3.57 0.05 9.16
N VAL A 101 -3.59 -0.67 8.05
CA VAL A 101 -2.79 -0.37 6.86
C VAL A 101 -3.68 -0.46 5.62
N ASP A 102 -3.65 0.59 4.80
CA ASP A 102 -4.28 0.67 3.49
C ASP A 102 -3.17 0.57 2.45
N LEU A 103 -2.91 -0.66 1.98
CA LEU A 103 -1.75 -0.97 1.14
C LEU A 103 -1.84 -0.32 -0.24
N GLY A 104 -0.69 -0.11 -0.87
CA GLY A 104 -0.60 0.48 -2.19
C GLY A 104 -0.19 1.96 -2.18
N PHE A 105 -0.58 2.69 -3.20
CA PHE A 105 -0.15 4.07 -3.42
C PHE A 105 -1.33 5.04 -3.41
N SER A 106 -1.05 6.26 -2.96
CA SER A 106 -2.07 7.31 -2.85
C SER A 106 -2.53 7.83 -4.23
N SER A 107 -3.67 8.54 -4.24
CA SER A 107 -4.17 9.23 -5.43
C SER A 107 -3.17 10.26 -5.96
N ASP A 108 -2.47 10.92 -5.05
CA ASP A 108 -1.50 11.95 -5.40
C ASP A 108 -0.26 11.34 -6.06
N GLN A 109 0.20 10.19 -5.56
CA GLN A 109 1.29 9.44 -6.18
C GLN A 109 0.95 8.99 -7.60
N LEU A 110 -0.30 8.59 -7.86
CA LEU A 110 -0.73 8.20 -9.20
C LEU A 110 -0.91 9.40 -10.14
N GLY A 111 -1.43 10.51 -9.64
CA GLY A 111 -1.91 11.61 -10.48
C GLY A 111 -0.98 12.80 -10.60
N ALA A 112 -0.22 13.12 -9.56
CA ALA A 112 0.51 14.39 -9.42
C ALA A 112 2.00 14.25 -9.10
N SER A 113 2.49 13.04 -8.74
CA SER A 113 3.86 12.88 -8.27
C SER A 113 4.94 13.05 -9.35
N GLY A 114 4.60 12.86 -10.64
CA GLY A 114 5.58 12.88 -11.72
C GLY A 114 6.63 11.76 -11.64
N ARG A 115 6.37 10.70 -10.85
CA ARG A 115 7.32 9.61 -10.54
C ARG A 115 7.06 8.31 -11.32
N GLY A 116 6.17 8.34 -12.31
CA GLY A 116 5.93 7.19 -13.21
C GLY A 116 5.15 6.03 -12.59
N PHE A 117 4.33 6.26 -11.58
CA PHE A 117 3.41 5.25 -11.04
C PHE A 117 2.30 4.88 -12.03
N SER A 118 2.01 5.78 -12.98
CA SER A 118 1.01 5.58 -14.01
C SER A 118 1.67 5.53 -15.40
N PHE A 119 1.18 4.65 -16.26
CA PHE A 119 1.53 4.61 -17.68
C PHE A 119 0.60 5.47 -18.56
N LEU A 120 -0.37 6.17 -17.95
CA LEU A 120 -1.28 7.08 -18.68
C LEU A 120 -0.64 8.41 -19.04
N LYS A 121 0.44 8.78 -18.35
CA LYS A 121 1.25 9.95 -18.60
C LYS A 121 2.67 9.54 -18.95
N ASP A 122 3.37 10.37 -19.72
CA ASP A 122 4.79 10.17 -19.99
C ASP A 122 5.61 10.85 -18.87
N GLU A 123 6.10 10.04 -17.95
CA GLU A 123 6.81 10.48 -16.74
C GLU A 123 8.15 9.71 -16.62
N PRO A 124 9.14 10.24 -15.88
CA PRO A 124 10.33 9.48 -15.52
C PRO A 124 10.00 8.15 -14.86
N LEU A 125 10.73 7.09 -15.22
CA LEU A 125 10.53 5.75 -14.70
C LEU A 125 11.21 5.60 -13.33
N ASP A 126 10.58 6.17 -12.29
CA ASP A 126 11.09 6.21 -10.91
C ASP A 126 10.39 5.18 -10.01
N MET A 127 9.12 5.34 -9.74
CA MET A 127 8.22 4.50 -8.92
C MET A 127 8.60 4.39 -7.43
N ARG A 128 9.50 5.18 -6.89
CA ARG A 128 9.85 5.16 -5.47
C ARG A 128 8.79 5.87 -4.62
N TYR A 129 8.40 5.27 -3.51
CA TYR A 129 7.57 5.94 -2.49
C TYR A 129 8.37 6.99 -1.73
N SER A 130 9.57 6.65 -1.31
CA SER A 130 10.51 7.57 -0.67
C SER A 130 11.68 7.90 -1.58
N GLN A 131 12.09 9.16 -1.61
CA GLN A 131 13.29 9.60 -2.34
C GLN A 131 14.60 9.13 -1.69
N SER A 132 14.55 8.69 -0.42
CA SER A 132 15.71 8.07 0.26
C SER A 132 15.99 6.64 -0.22
N ASN A 133 15.10 6.03 -1.00
CA ASN A 133 15.36 4.76 -1.66
C ASN A 133 16.24 4.98 -2.89
N ASP A 134 17.36 4.28 -2.99
CA ASP A 134 18.34 4.43 -4.09
C ASP A 134 17.96 3.64 -5.36
N LEU A 135 16.89 2.83 -5.35
CA LEU A 135 16.51 1.96 -6.44
C LEU A 135 15.27 2.48 -7.21
N PRO A 136 15.41 3.37 -8.20
CA PRO A 136 14.28 3.70 -9.09
C PRO A 136 14.04 2.61 -10.13
N ALA A 137 12.82 2.53 -10.67
CA ALA A 137 12.44 1.51 -11.65
C ALA A 137 13.33 1.50 -12.90
N ARG A 138 13.88 2.65 -13.33
CA ARG A 138 14.82 2.71 -14.45
C ARG A 138 16.10 1.90 -14.21
N GLU A 139 16.57 1.77 -12.95
CA GLU A 139 17.75 0.95 -12.64
C GLU A 139 17.45 -0.54 -12.85
N ILE A 140 16.28 -1.01 -12.43
CA ILE A 140 15.85 -2.38 -12.69
C ILE A 140 15.81 -2.65 -14.20
N ILE A 141 15.14 -1.79 -14.95
CA ILE A 141 14.92 -1.97 -16.39
C ILE A 141 16.22 -1.93 -17.19
N ASN A 142 17.14 -1.02 -16.84
CA ASN A 142 18.33 -0.81 -17.65
C ASN A 142 19.56 -1.62 -17.20
N HIS A 143 19.63 -2.07 -15.93
CA HIS A 143 20.85 -2.68 -15.41
C HIS A 143 20.68 -4.12 -14.89
N TRP A 144 19.50 -4.55 -14.45
CA TRP A 144 19.32 -5.92 -13.95
C TRP A 144 19.45 -6.95 -15.08
N GLN A 145 19.83 -8.19 -14.70
CA GLN A 145 19.89 -9.30 -15.65
C GLN A 145 18.50 -9.69 -16.15
N LYS A 146 18.44 -10.24 -17.37
CA LYS A 146 17.16 -10.66 -17.99
C LYS A 146 16.34 -11.55 -17.05
N ASP A 147 16.99 -12.53 -16.43
CA ASP A 147 16.32 -13.50 -15.59
C ASP A 147 15.78 -12.89 -14.28
N GLU A 148 16.45 -11.87 -13.75
CA GLU A 148 15.96 -11.10 -12.59
C GLU A 148 14.71 -10.28 -12.97
N ILE A 149 14.73 -9.61 -14.12
CA ILE A 149 13.57 -8.88 -14.65
C ILE A 149 12.40 -9.84 -14.92
N GLU A 150 12.66 -10.98 -15.56
CA GLU A 150 11.66 -12.02 -15.82
C GLU A 150 11.04 -12.50 -14.50
N LYS A 151 11.88 -12.77 -13.51
CA LYS A 151 11.45 -13.24 -12.19
C LYS A 151 10.47 -12.28 -11.53
N ILE A 152 10.83 -10.99 -11.42
CA ILE A 152 9.93 -10.01 -10.78
C ILE A 152 8.63 -9.83 -11.57
N ILE A 153 8.68 -9.77 -12.90
CA ILE A 153 7.47 -9.63 -13.73
C ILE A 153 6.56 -10.86 -13.56
N LYS A 154 7.12 -12.05 -13.44
CA LYS A 154 6.39 -13.30 -13.24
C LYS A 154 5.82 -13.40 -11.81
N GLU A 155 6.65 -13.17 -10.79
CA GLU A 155 6.28 -13.39 -9.39
C GLU A 155 5.44 -12.23 -8.82
N TYR A 156 5.78 -10.98 -9.12
CA TYR A 156 5.11 -9.79 -8.57
C TYR A 156 4.01 -9.25 -9.50
N GLY A 157 4.11 -9.51 -10.80
CA GLY A 157 3.07 -9.15 -11.75
C GLY A 157 2.07 -10.27 -12.01
N GLU A 158 2.38 -11.52 -11.70
CA GLU A 158 1.64 -12.70 -12.15
C GLU A 158 1.39 -12.63 -13.69
N GLU A 159 2.42 -12.13 -14.45
CA GLU A 159 2.34 -11.84 -15.88
C GLU A 159 2.75 -13.05 -16.73
N PRO A 160 1.85 -13.65 -17.52
CA PRO A 160 2.17 -14.81 -18.34
C PRO A 160 3.25 -14.55 -19.41
N TRP A 161 3.38 -13.29 -19.85
CA TRP A 161 4.33 -12.88 -20.89
C TRP A 161 5.67 -12.39 -20.33
N ALA A 162 5.96 -12.64 -19.04
CA ALA A 162 7.15 -12.14 -18.34
C ALA A 162 8.45 -12.39 -19.11
N ARG A 163 8.64 -13.61 -19.66
CA ARG A 163 9.82 -13.96 -20.47
C ARG A 163 9.95 -13.08 -21.72
N LYS A 164 8.87 -12.92 -22.48
CA LYS A 164 8.90 -12.12 -23.72
C LYS A 164 9.09 -10.64 -23.42
N ILE A 165 8.51 -10.14 -22.36
CA ILE A 165 8.68 -8.75 -21.94
C ILE A 165 10.13 -8.51 -21.49
N SER A 166 10.74 -9.39 -20.69
CA SER A 166 12.13 -9.27 -20.25
C SER A 166 13.11 -9.35 -21.43
N GLU A 167 12.87 -10.26 -22.39
CA GLU A 167 13.63 -10.35 -23.64
C GLU A 167 13.56 -9.04 -24.46
N ALA A 168 12.37 -8.45 -24.60
CA ALA A 168 12.16 -7.19 -25.31
C ALA A 168 12.85 -6.02 -24.62
N ILE A 169 12.74 -5.91 -23.29
CA ILE A 169 13.41 -4.88 -22.49
C ILE A 169 14.93 -4.96 -22.70
N VAL A 170 15.52 -6.13 -22.53
CA VAL A 170 16.98 -6.32 -22.65
C VAL A 170 17.46 -6.08 -24.09
N SER A 171 16.66 -6.43 -25.08
CA SER A 171 16.99 -6.15 -26.49
C SER A 171 16.92 -4.66 -26.80
N PHE A 172 15.88 -3.98 -26.35
CA PHE A 172 15.67 -2.55 -26.59
C PHE A 172 16.76 -1.68 -25.93
N ARG A 173 17.09 -1.96 -24.66
CA ARG A 173 18.08 -1.17 -23.90
C ARG A 173 19.50 -1.22 -24.48
N LYS A 174 19.82 -2.22 -25.31
CA LYS A 174 21.10 -2.26 -26.05
C LYS A 174 21.20 -1.17 -27.11
N VAL A 175 20.07 -0.67 -27.58
CA VAL A 175 19.98 0.37 -28.61
C VAL A 175 19.73 1.74 -27.99
N LYS A 176 18.83 1.79 -27.01
CA LYS A 176 18.41 3.04 -26.35
C LYS A 176 18.00 2.76 -24.90
N THR A 177 18.53 3.53 -23.95
CA THR A 177 18.12 3.50 -22.54
C THR A 177 16.64 3.82 -22.40
N ILE A 178 15.92 3.08 -21.54
CA ILE A 178 14.50 3.27 -21.24
C ILE A 178 14.40 4.18 -20.02
N LEU A 179 13.94 5.43 -20.22
CA LEU A 179 13.91 6.44 -19.16
C LEU A 179 12.51 6.84 -18.73
N THR A 180 11.49 6.60 -19.57
CA THR A 180 10.13 7.05 -19.31
C THR A 180 9.12 5.90 -19.35
N THR A 181 7.97 6.16 -18.74
CA THR A 181 6.84 5.23 -18.72
C THR A 181 6.35 4.91 -20.13
N LYS A 182 6.34 5.89 -21.04
CA LYS A 182 5.90 5.70 -22.40
C LYS A 182 6.89 4.83 -23.21
N GLU A 183 8.18 5.01 -23.02
CA GLU A 183 9.20 4.16 -23.64
C GLU A 183 9.02 2.70 -23.20
N LEU A 184 8.87 2.46 -21.88
CA LEU A 184 8.62 1.12 -21.36
C LEU A 184 7.30 0.55 -21.89
N LEU A 185 6.23 1.35 -21.93
CA LEU A 185 4.93 0.94 -22.46
C LEU A 185 5.04 0.43 -23.90
N ASN A 186 5.79 1.15 -24.76
CA ASN A 186 6.02 0.75 -26.16
C ASN A 186 6.80 -0.57 -26.26
N VAL A 187 7.79 -0.79 -25.39
CA VAL A 187 8.55 -2.04 -25.35
C VAL A 187 7.65 -3.22 -24.93
N ILE A 188 6.81 -3.02 -23.93
CA ILE A 188 5.84 -4.05 -23.48
C ILE A 188 4.83 -4.35 -24.61
N ALA A 189 4.30 -3.32 -25.28
CA ALA A 189 3.36 -3.49 -26.38
C ALA A 189 3.95 -4.32 -27.52
N ALA A 190 5.22 -4.11 -27.87
CA ALA A 190 5.90 -4.90 -28.88
C ALA A 190 6.09 -6.38 -28.50
N ALA A 191 6.16 -6.70 -27.21
CA ALA A 191 6.33 -8.06 -26.71
C ALA A 191 5.05 -8.87 -26.59
N ILE A 192 3.88 -8.21 -26.54
CA ILE A 192 2.58 -8.84 -26.31
C ILE A 192 1.75 -8.86 -27.58
N PRO A 193 1.09 -9.99 -27.92
CA PRO A 193 0.22 -10.06 -29.09
C PRO A 193 -0.86 -8.96 -29.10
N GLN A 194 -1.05 -8.32 -30.24
CA GLN A 194 -1.96 -7.18 -30.40
C GLN A 194 -3.40 -7.48 -29.89
N LYS A 195 -3.91 -8.69 -30.11
CA LYS A 195 -5.23 -9.13 -29.62
C LYS A 195 -5.39 -9.08 -28.11
N LEU A 196 -4.30 -9.15 -27.33
CA LEU A 196 -4.32 -9.10 -25.87
C LEU A 196 -4.16 -7.70 -25.31
N GLN A 197 -3.80 -6.72 -26.16
CA GLN A 197 -3.62 -5.33 -25.73
C GLN A 197 -4.97 -4.61 -25.46
N HIS A 198 -6.09 -5.19 -25.89
CA HIS A 198 -7.44 -4.67 -25.68
C HIS A 198 -8.23 -5.47 -24.63
N ALA A 199 -7.54 -6.20 -23.74
CA ALA A 199 -8.18 -6.95 -22.67
C ALA A 199 -8.76 -6.00 -21.58
N ARG A 200 -9.62 -6.54 -20.69
CA ARG A 200 -10.24 -5.79 -19.58
C ARG A 200 -9.19 -5.10 -18.66
N ILE A 201 -8.05 -5.76 -18.46
CA ILE A 201 -6.91 -5.19 -17.72
C ILE A 201 -5.91 -4.74 -18.79
N HIS A 202 -5.46 -3.51 -18.71
CA HIS A 202 -4.47 -2.97 -19.63
C HIS A 202 -3.19 -3.82 -19.57
N PHE A 203 -2.63 -4.14 -20.71
CA PHE A 203 -1.52 -5.10 -20.88
C PHE A 203 -0.25 -4.74 -20.08
N ALA A 204 -0.02 -3.46 -19.79
CA ALA A 204 1.15 -3.02 -19.01
C ALA A 204 0.92 -3.08 -17.48
N THR A 205 -0.32 -3.18 -17.01
CA THR A 205 -0.65 -3.07 -15.58
C THR A 205 0.18 -4.01 -14.72
N ARG A 206 0.32 -5.27 -15.11
CA ARG A 206 1.04 -6.29 -14.35
C ARG A 206 2.54 -6.03 -14.30
N THR A 207 3.13 -5.56 -15.39
CA THR A 207 4.55 -5.21 -15.44
C THR A 207 4.84 -3.98 -14.57
N PHE A 208 3.99 -2.94 -14.63
CA PHE A 208 4.13 -1.76 -13.78
C PHE A 208 3.94 -2.10 -12.29
N GLN A 209 2.97 -2.95 -11.96
CA GLN A 209 2.80 -3.48 -10.60
C GLN A 209 4.06 -4.21 -10.14
N ALA A 210 4.63 -5.08 -10.97
CA ALA A 210 5.83 -5.84 -10.62
C ALA A 210 7.03 -4.93 -10.31
N LEU A 211 7.24 -3.90 -11.13
CA LEU A 211 8.30 -2.93 -10.92
C LEU A 211 8.09 -2.14 -9.62
N ARG A 212 6.87 -1.65 -9.37
CA ARG A 212 6.54 -0.91 -8.16
C ARG A 212 6.80 -1.74 -6.89
N ILE A 213 6.34 -3.00 -6.89
CA ILE A 213 6.58 -3.94 -5.79
C ILE A 213 8.07 -4.15 -5.57
N ALA A 214 8.86 -4.33 -6.65
CA ALA A 214 10.30 -4.55 -6.56
C ALA A 214 11.05 -3.31 -6.06
N VAL A 215 10.71 -2.12 -6.58
CA VAL A 215 11.31 -0.83 -6.19
C VAL A 215 11.11 -0.56 -4.70
N ASN A 216 9.91 -0.81 -4.18
CA ASN A 216 9.52 -0.43 -2.82
C ASN A 216 9.55 -1.58 -1.82
N ASP A 217 9.97 -2.78 -2.22
CA ASP A 217 9.94 -4.01 -1.39
C ASP A 217 8.58 -4.19 -0.67
N GLU A 218 7.46 -3.95 -1.40
CA GLU A 218 6.13 -3.87 -0.82
C GLU A 218 5.75 -5.16 -0.07
N LEU A 219 5.99 -6.32 -0.68
CA LEU A 219 5.66 -7.61 -0.08
C LEU A 219 6.57 -7.96 1.10
N GLY A 220 7.87 -7.62 1.02
CA GLY A 220 8.82 -7.80 2.12
C GLY A 220 8.47 -6.90 3.31
N ASN A 221 8.10 -5.65 3.06
CA ASN A 221 7.62 -4.73 4.10
C ASN A 221 6.36 -5.27 4.78
N LEU A 222 5.39 -5.77 4.02
CA LEU A 222 4.16 -6.38 4.56
C LEU A 222 4.48 -7.62 5.43
N GLN A 223 5.39 -8.49 4.98
CA GLN A 223 5.79 -9.67 5.72
C GLN A 223 6.50 -9.35 7.05
N ARG A 224 7.30 -8.28 7.09
CA ARG A 224 7.93 -7.79 8.34
C ARG A 224 6.93 -7.10 9.26
N PHE A 225 5.99 -6.36 8.70
CA PHE A 225 5.00 -5.62 9.44
C PHE A 225 4.01 -6.51 10.20
N LEU A 226 3.46 -7.54 9.55
CA LEU A 226 2.38 -8.33 10.11
C LEU A 226 2.70 -8.94 11.49
N PRO A 227 3.85 -9.62 11.71
CA PRO A 227 4.21 -10.11 13.03
C PRO A 227 4.46 -8.96 14.02
N ALA A 228 5.12 -7.87 13.60
CA ALA A 228 5.35 -6.71 14.44
C ALA A 228 4.04 -6.06 14.91
N ALA A 229 3.02 -6.01 14.03
CA ALA A 229 1.71 -5.48 14.35
C ALA A 229 1.00 -6.31 15.43
N VAL A 230 1.03 -7.64 15.33
CA VAL A 230 0.44 -8.52 16.36
C VAL A 230 1.19 -8.42 17.69
N ASP A 231 2.52 -8.28 17.64
CA ASP A 231 3.35 -8.12 18.85
C ASP A 231 2.97 -6.87 19.65
N VAL A 232 2.80 -5.71 18.98
CA VAL A 232 2.54 -4.42 19.66
C VAL A 232 1.09 -4.18 20.02
N LEU A 233 0.15 -4.93 19.42
CA LEU A 233 -1.26 -4.85 19.77
C LEU A 233 -1.51 -5.27 21.21
N SER A 234 -2.36 -4.54 21.92
CA SER A 234 -2.93 -4.96 23.19
C SER A 234 -3.84 -6.17 23.02
N ASP A 235 -4.07 -6.92 24.10
CA ASP A 235 -5.05 -8.00 24.11
C ASP A 235 -6.44 -7.44 23.73
N GLY A 236 -7.14 -8.17 22.88
CA GLY A 236 -8.39 -7.69 22.29
C GLY A 236 -8.24 -6.66 21.15
N GLY A 237 -7.03 -6.15 20.92
CA GLY A 237 -6.73 -5.20 19.84
C GLY A 237 -6.96 -5.78 18.44
N ARG A 238 -7.16 -4.92 17.45
CA ARG A 238 -7.56 -5.31 16.10
C ARG A 238 -6.59 -4.82 15.04
N LEU A 239 -6.23 -5.71 14.11
CA LEU A 239 -5.42 -5.41 12.95
C LEU A 239 -6.29 -5.47 11.69
N ALA A 240 -6.48 -4.33 11.05
CA ALA A 240 -7.18 -4.17 9.77
C ALA A 240 -6.19 -3.95 8.64
N VAL A 241 -6.31 -4.71 7.57
CA VAL A 241 -5.44 -4.61 6.39
C VAL A 241 -6.32 -4.54 5.14
N ILE A 242 -6.17 -3.46 4.37
CA ILE A 242 -6.76 -3.32 3.03
C ILE A 242 -5.66 -3.66 2.01
N SER A 243 -5.96 -4.59 1.13
CA SER A 243 -5.09 -5.00 0.02
C SER A 243 -5.76 -4.77 -1.33
N PHE A 244 -4.98 -4.49 -2.38
CA PHE A 244 -5.49 -4.17 -3.72
C PHE A 244 -5.17 -5.21 -4.79
N HIS A 245 -4.29 -6.16 -4.49
CA HIS A 245 -3.97 -7.26 -5.39
C HIS A 245 -3.83 -8.61 -4.68
N SER A 246 -3.80 -9.68 -5.50
CA SER A 246 -3.82 -11.08 -5.05
C SER A 246 -2.65 -11.46 -4.14
N LEU A 247 -1.47 -10.90 -4.37
CA LEU A 247 -0.26 -11.24 -3.62
C LEU A 247 -0.34 -10.72 -2.18
N GLU A 248 -0.74 -9.45 -2.00
CA GLU A 248 -0.98 -8.86 -0.67
C GLU A 248 -2.06 -9.65 0.09
N ASP A 249 -3.23 -9.82 -0.53
CA ASP A 249 -4.35 -10.56 0.08
C ASP A 249 -3.97 -11.98 0.50
N ARG A 250 -3.12 -12.65 -0.29
CA ARG A 250 -2.61 -13.99 -0.01
C ARG A 250 -1.71 -14.01 1.22
N ILE A 251 -0.78 -13.05 1.35
CA ILE A 251 0.12 -12.90 2.49
C ILE A 251 -0.69 -12.67 3.76
N VAL A 252 -1.58 -11.67 3.76
CA VAL A 252 -2.42 -11.33 4.92
C VAL A 252 -3.30 -12.50 5.33
N LYS A 253 -4.00 -13.13 4.37
CA LYS A 253 -4.86 -14.29 4.62
C LYS A 253 -4.09 -15.45 5.26
N ASN A 254 -2.92 -15.77 4.75
CA ASN A 254 -2.12 -16.90 5.26
C ASN A 254 -1.59 -16.57 6.65
N PHE A 255 -1.05 -15.38 6.85
CA PHE A 255 -0.57 -14.93 8.16
C PHE A 255 -1.67 -14.98 9.21
N PHE A 256 -2.85 -14.42 8.96
CA PHE A 256 -3.97 -14.48 9.93
C PHE A 256 -4.40 -15.91 10.26
N ARG A 257 -4.36 -16.82 9.28
CA ARG A 257 -4.65 -18.24 9.53
C ARG A 257 -3.61 -18.91 10.42
N GLU A 258 -2.34 -18.56 10.24
CA GLU A 258 -1.24 -19.04 11.10
C GLU A 258 -1.40 -18.52 12.53
N GLN A 259 -1.74 -17.23 12.71
CA GLN A 259 -2.01 -16.67 14.03
C GLN A 259 -3.17 -17.38 14.75
N VAL A 260 -4.25 -17.70 14.03
CA VAL A 260 -5.37 -18.47 14.60
C VAL A 260 -4.95 -19.89 15.00
N LYS A 261 -4.14 -20.57 14.19
CA LYS A 261 -3.60 -21.91 14.53
C LYS A 261 -2.68 -21.86 15.76
N ALA A 262 -1.97 -20.76 15.94
CA ALA A 262 -1.10 -20.52 17.09
C ALA A 262 -1.87 -19.95 18.32
N GLU A 263 -3.21 -19.94 18.26
CA GLU A 263 -4.09 -19.45 19.34
C GLU A 263 -3.85 -17.97 19.75
N GLN A 264 -3.23 -17.18 18.85
CA GLN A 264 -2.91 -15.77 19.09
C GLN A 264 -4.12 -14.83 18.88
N GLY A 265 -5.28 -15.36 18.46
CA GLY A 265 -6.47 -14.57 18.25
C GLY A 265 -7.45 -15.18 17.25
N LYS A 266 -8.30 -14.35 16.67
CA LYS A 266 -9.34 -14.78 15.72
C LYS A 266 -9.48 -13.86 14.51
N ILE A 267 -9.84 -14.45 13.38
CA ILE A 267 -10.20 -13.71 12.15
C ILE A 267 -11.64 -13.20 12.29
N LEU A 268 -11.85 -11.89 12.19
CA LEU A 268 -13.19 -11.28 12.21
C LEU A 268 -13.88 -11.36 10.84
N THR A 269 -13.10 -11.31 9.76
CA THR A 269 -13.59 -11.35 8.37
C THR A 269 -13.28 -12.70 7.72
N LYS A 270 -14.19 -13.69 7.80
CA LYS A 270 -14.00 -15.02 7.17
C LYS A 270 -13.74 -14.93 5.65
N LYS A 271 -14.47 -14.04 4.96
CA LYS A 271 -14.19 -13.59 3.59
C LYS A 271 -13.72 -12.15 3.65
N PRO A 272 -12.90 -11.67 2.69
CA PRO A 272 -12.54 -10.26 2.65
C PRO A 272 -13.81 -9.42 2.45
N ILE A 273 -13.89 -8.29 3.14
CA ILE A 273 -14.90 -7.27 2.84
C ILE A 273 -14.44 -6.53 1.59
N ILE A 274 -15.36 -6.25 0.70
CA ILE A 274 -15.13 -5.55 -0.58
C ILE A 274 -16.07 -4.36 -0.67
N ALA A 275 -15.68 -3.36 -1.43
CA ALA A 275 -16.48 -2.16 -1.65
C ALA A 275 -17.83 -2.47 -2.32
N GLY A 276 -18.86 -1.80 -1.86
CA GLY A 276 -20.18 -1.82 -2.47
C GLY A 276 -20.23 -1.06 -3.81
N GLU A 277 -21.28 -1.29 -4.61
CA GLU A 277 -21.43 -0.63 -5.92
C GLU A 277 -21.45 0.90 -5.80
N ALA A 278 -22.09 1.46 -4.77
CA ALA A 278 -22.16 2.90 -4.54
C ALA A 278 -20.76 3.49 -4.32
N GLU A 279 -19.92 2.85 -3.51
CA GLU A 279 -18.54 3.28 -3.30
C GLU A 279 -17.71 3.19 -4.58
N ILE A 280 -17.85 2.08 -5.33
CA ILE A 280 -17.11 1.88 -6.59
C ILE A 280 -17.45 2.97 -7.63
N GLN A 281 -18.69 3.45 -7.69
CA GLN A 281 -19.09 4.52 -8.58
C GLN A 281 -18.41 5.85 -8.24
N VAL A 282 -18.29 6.18 -6.96
CA VAL A 282 -17.68 7.42 -6.47
C VAL A 282 -16.16 7.33 -6.39
N ASN A 283 -15.65 6.15 -6.00
CA ASN A 283 -14.23 5.84 -5.87
C ASN A 283 -13.87 4.55 -6.63
N PRO A 284 -13.60 4.61 -7.95
CA PRO A 284 -13.31 3.41 -8.76
C PRO A 284 -12.11 2.57 -8.27
N ARG A 285 -11.24 3.12 -7.43
CA ARG A 285 -10.09 2.41 -6.85
C ARG A 285 -10.51 1.38 -5.81
N SER A 286 -11.62 1.61 -5.13
CA SER A 286 -12.17 0.66 -4.15
C SER A 286 -12.56 -0.69 -4.76
N ARG A 287 -12.75 -0.76 -6.09
CA ARG A 287 -13.15 -1.98 -6.80
C ARG A 287 -12.26 -3.20 -6.53
N SER A 288 -10.96 -3.00 -6.33
CA SER A 288 -10.01 -4.09 -6.05
C SER A 288 -9.67 -4.25 -4.58
N ALA A 289 -10.17 -3.35 -3.73
CA ALA A 289 -9.92 -3.36 -2.30
C ALA A 289 -10.51 -4.61 -1.62
N LYS A 290 -9.74 -5.14 -0.66
CA LYS A 290 -10.12 -6.29 0.16
C LYS A 290 -9.69 -6.03 1.60
N LEU A 291 -10.64 -5.75 2.47
CA LEU A 291 -10.37 -5.59 3.89
C LEU A 291 -10.37 -6.95 4.59
N ARG A 292 -9.32 -7.22 5.35
CA ARG A 292 -9.24 -8.34 6.31
C ARG A 292 -8.94 -7.81 7.70
N VAL A 293 -9.60 -8.41 8.70
CA VAL A 293 -9.43 -8.01 10.09
C VAL A 293 -9.18 -9.21 10.98
N PHE A 294 -8.16 -9.08 11.82
CA PHE A 294 -7.77 -10.01 12.88
C PHE A 294 -7.94 -9.33 14.23
N LYS A 295 -8.39 -10.07 15.24
CA LYS A 295 -8.44 -9.64 16.64
C LYS A 295 -7.50 -10.50 17.44
N LYS A 296 -6.56 -9.88 18.16
CA LYS A 296 -5.66 -10.54 19.12
C LYS A 296 -6.44 -11.14 20.27
N ALA A 297 -5.96 -12.24 20.83
CA ALA A 297 -6.58 -12.95 21.95
C ALA A 297 -6.69 -12.08 23.20
#